data_6ee4b6d8c53eb87eb48745d8caa7c5db
#
_entry.id   6ee4b6d8c53eb87eb48745d8caa7c5db
#
_cell.length_a   1.000
_cell.length_b   1.000
_cell.length_c   1.000
_cell.angle_alpha   90.00
_cell.angle_beta   90.00
_cell.angle_gamma   90.00
#
_symmetry.space_group_name_H-M   'P 1'
#
loop_
_entity.id
_entity.type
_entity.pdbx_description
1 polymer ?
#
loop_
_entity_poly.entity_id
_entity_poly.type
_entity_poly.pdbx_seq_one_letter_code
_entity_poly.pdbx_strand_id
1 'polypeptide(L)'
;MFEDSMIIQNDLDDLIEITSKIGNVLDSPGYGGNVSVKTLDGLYIKASGTALREPFQIIHENDSRKASLEIGMHKNSKFKYVLHYHPIYIIPIISGALLDRFSKYNPKIVEYRTPGADLSDCTVGDNKLIFLRNHGVIVQSDSASECSEIIDDLAEYKPKIKYFYCPDDFVMQDNPEQILANAYISLFIKSSNLELDTLGTEQCNKLLTPDEVYRQNLKRTK
;
A
#
# COMPACT_ATOMS: atom_id res chain seq x y z
N MET A 1 24.22 17.30 -15.60
CA MET A 1 23.99 16.02 -16.31
C MET A 1 24.52 14.81 -15.55
N PHE A 2 25.84 14.66 -15.28
CA PHE A 2 26.35 13.51 -14.50
C PHE A 2 25.90 13.52 -13.02
N GLU A 3 25.94 14.65 -12.37
CA GLU A 3 25.51 14.85 -10.99
C GLU A 3 24.01 14.56 -10.84
N ASP A 4 23.18 15.10 -11.74
CA ASP A 4 21.73 14.90 -11.71
C ASP A 4 21.36 13.42 -11.87
N SER A 5 22.03 12.72 -12.80
CA SER A 5 21.79 11.27 -13.00
C SER A 5 22.18 10.45 -11.76
N MET A 6 23.21 10.84 -11.04
CA MET A 6 23.65 10.16 -9.82
C MET A 6 22.68 10.40 -8.66
N ILE A 7 22.13 11.62 -8.55
CA ILE A 7 21.10 11.93 -7.54
C ILE A 7 19.84 11.10 -7.79
N ILE A 8 19.36 11.05 -9.04
CA ILE A 8 18.19 10.25 -9.40
C ILE A 8 18.42 8.77 -9.09
N GLN A 9 19.61 8.23 -9.43
CA GLN A 9 19.93 6.84 -9.15
C GLN A 9 19.93 6.54 -7.65
N ASN A 10 20.52 7.41 -6.83
CA ASN A 10 20.51 7.25 -5.37
C ASN A 10 19.07 7.24 -4.81
N ASP A 11 18.22 8.13 -5.32
CA ASP A 11 16.80 8.19 -4.92
C ASP A 11 16.03 6.91 -5.27
N LEU A 12 16.35 6.31 -6.41
CA LEU A 12 15.78 5.03 -6.84
C LEU A 12 16.30 3.87 -5.99
N ASP A 13 17.60 3.86 -5.68
CA ASP A 13 18.22 2.84 -4.84
C ASP A 13 17.64 2.87 -3.41
N ASP A 14 17.47 4.06 -2.84
CA ASP A 14 16.78 4.27 -1.57
C ASP A 14 15.33 3.72 -1.60
N LEU A 15 14.58 4.03 -2.68
CA LEU A 15 13.22 3.51 -2.84
C LEU A 15 13.21 1.98 -2.93
N ILE A 16 14.16 1.38 -3.64
CA ILE A 16 14.30 -0.07 -3.76
C ILE A 16 14.57 -0.68 -2.39
N GLU A 17 15.50 -0.12 -1.62
CA GLU A 17 15.84 -0.60 -0.29
C GLU A 17 14.63 -0.59 0.64
N ILE A 18 13.93 0.56 0.78
CA ILE A 18 12.74 0.63 1.64
C ILE A 18 11.62 -0.29 1.15
N THR A 19 11.43 -0.43 -0.16
CA THR A 19 10.41 -1.31 -0.73
C THR A 19 10.69 -2.78 -0.41
N SER A 20 11.96 -3.19 -0.32
CA SER A 20 12.32 -4.56 0.04
C SER A 20 11.77 -5.00 1.40
N LYS A 21 11.61 -4.07 2.35
CA LYS A 21 11.04 -4.34 3.68
C LYS A 21 9.57 -4.73 3.63
N ILE A 22 8.82 -4.17 2.68
CA ILE A 22 7.37 -4.36 2.52
C ILE A 22 7.01 -5.28 1.35
N GLY A 23 8.00 -5.72 0.57
CA GLY A 23 7.85 -6.58 -0.60
C GLY A 23 7.63 -8.05 -0.27
N ASN A 24 6.80 -8.37 0.71
CA ASN A 24 6.51 -9.74 1.12
C ASN A 24 5.01 -9.96 1.31
N VAL A 25 4.60 -11.21 1.44
CA VAL A 25 3.17 -11.59 1.49
C VAL A 25 2.43 -11.02 2.70
N LEU A 26 3.13 -10.69 3.77
CA LEU A 26 2.52 -10.17 5.00
C LEU A 26 2.24 -8.67 4.91
N ASP A 27 3.06 -7.96 4.15
CA ASP A 27 2.99 -6.51 4.00
C ASP A 27 2.31 -6.10 2.71
N SER A 28 2.45 -6.89 1.66
CA SER A 28 1.91 -6.59 0.33
C SER A 28 1.44 -7.87 -0.35
N PRO A 29 0.31 -8.45 0.08
CA PRO A 29 -0.23 -9.66 -0.52
C PRO A 29 -0.60 -9.44 -1.99
N GLY A 30 -0.28 -10.42 -2.82
CA GLY A 30 -0.61 -10.39 -4.25
C GLY A 30 0.11 -9.26 -5.00
N TYR A 31 -0.65 -8.41 -5.66
CA TYR A 31 -0.18 -7.25 -6.42
C TYR A 31 -0.55 -5.92 -5.75
N GLY A 32 -1.04 -6.00 -4.51
CA GLY A 32 -1.44 -4.84 -3.72
C GLY A 32 -0.28 -3.89 -3.42
N GLY A 33 -0.63 -2.66 -3.08
CA GLY A 33 0.32 -1.62 -2.75
C GLY A 33 1.06 -1.01 -3.96
N ASN A 34 1.64 0.14 -3.74
CA ASN A 34 2.45 0.87 -4.70
C ASN A 34 3.39 1.82 -3.98
N VAL A 35 4.52 2.09 -4.59
CA VAL A 35 5.58 2.93 -4.03
C VAL A 35 6.07 3.91 -5.07
N SER A 36 6.51 5.08 -4.63
CA SER A 36 7.07 6.10 -5.52
C SER A 36 8.14 6.95 -4.87
N VAL A 37 8.95 7.56 -5.71
CA VAL A 37 9.88 8.63 -5.34
C VAL A 37 9.78 9.79 -6.33
N LYS A 38 9.79 11.01 -5.82
CA LYS A 38 9.91 12.23 -6.62
C LYS A 38 11.38 12.55 -6.79
N THR A 39 11.80 12.72 -8.02
CA THR A 39 13.16 13.03 -8.41
C THR A 39 13.24 14.36 -9.17
N LEU A 40 14.43 14.75 -9.60
CA LEU A 40 14.62 15.99 -10.34
C LEU A 40 13.94 15.99 -11.72
N ASP A 41 13.71 14.81 -12.32
CA ASP A 41 13.11 14.66 -13.64
C ASP A 41 11.64 14.20 -13.62
N GLY A 42 11.07 13.91 -12.44
CA GLY A 42 9.65 13.55 -12.31
C GLY A 42 9.35 12.52 -11.24
N LEU A 43 8.23 11.84 -11.39
CA LEU A 43 7.77 10.81 -10.47
C LEU A 43 8.11 9.42 -11.00
N TYR A 44 8.82 8.64 -10.21
CA TYR A 44 9.00 7.21 -10.43
C TYR A 44 8.04 6.43 -9.52
N ILE A 45 7.30 5.49 -10.10
CA ILE A 45 6.23 4.77 -9.42
C ILE A 45 6.17 3.31 -9.87
N LYS A 46 5.67 2.43 -9.03
CA LYS A 46 5.44 1.02 -9.37
C LYS A 46 4.51 0.88 -10.58
N ALA A 47 4.90 0.06 -11.55
CA ALA A 47 4.05 -0.29 -12.69
C ALA A 47 2.79 -1.05 -12.24
N SER A 48 1.66 -0.77 -12.87
CA SER A 48 0.40 -1.46 -12.61
C SER A 48 0.52 -2.95 -12.94
N GLY A 49 -0.13 -3.80 -12.14
CA GLY A 49 -0.14 -5.25 -12.34
C GLY A 49 1.15 -5.97 -11.96
N THR A 50 2.11 -5.30 -11.30
CA THR A 50 3.32 -5.92 -10.72
C THR A 50 3.21 -6.01 -9.21
N ALA A 51 3.85 -7.01 -8.60
CA ALA A 51 3.96 -7.12 -7.14
C ALA A 51 5.04 -6.17 -6.62
N LEU A 52 5.01 -5.85 -5.31
CA LEU A 52 6.13 -5.19 -4.62
C LEU A 52 7.28 -6.15 -4.28
N ARG A 53 7.10 -7.45 -4.54
CA ARG A 53 8.15 -8.47 -4.43
C ARG A 53 9.12 -8.36 -5.59
N GLU A 54 10.38 -8.68 -5.35
CA GLU A 54 11.38 -8.70 -6.43
C GLU A 54 11.10 -9.80 -7.48
N PRO A 55 11.35 -9.52 -8.75
CA PRO A 55 11.71 -8.23 -9.31
C PRO A 55 10.49 -7.32 -9.50
N PHE A 56 10.37 -6.27 -8.68
CA PHE A 56 9.33 -5.28 -8.89
C PHE A 56 9.77 -4.23 -9.92
N GLN A 57 8.79 -3.61 -10.59
CA GLN A 57 9.06 -2.70 -11.69
C GLN A 57 8.69 -1.27 -11.29
N ILE A 58 9.70 -0.41 -11.17
CA ILE A 58 9.54 1.03 -11.08
C ILE A 58 9.65 1.63 -12.48
N ILE A 59 8.73 2.51 -12.81
CA ILE A 59 8.67 3.21 -14.09
C ILE A 59 8.55 4.71 -13.87
N HIS A 60 9.09 5.50 -14.79
CA HIS A 60 8.79 6.93 -14.82
C HIS A 60 7.31 7.16 -15.18
N GLU A 61 6.69 8.20 -14.61
CA GLU A 61 5.25 8.48 -14.82
C GLU A 61 4.85 8.67 -16.28
N ASN A 62 5.80 9.03 -17.15
CA ASN A 62 5.62 9.18 -18.59
C ASN A 62 6.00 7.92 -19.39
N ASP A 63 6.29 6.79 -18.73
CA ASP A 63 6.57 5.52 -19.41
C ASP A 63 5.35 5.04 -20.19
N SER A 64 5.57 4.27 -21.25
CA SER A 64 4.48 3.67 -22.03
C SER A 64 3.67 2.62 -21.24
N ARG A 65 4.24 2.06 -20.18
CA ARG A 65 3.55 1.16 -19.26
C ARG A 65 2.64 1.95 -18.33
N LYS A 66 1.51 1.34 -17.95
CA LYS A 66 0.53 1.98 -17.09
C LYS A 66 1.05 2.03 -15.64
N ALA A 67 1.11 3.22 -15.08
CA ALA A 67 1.36 3.43 -13.66
C ALA A 67 0.20 2.87 -12.79
N SER A 68 0.42 2.75 -11.47
CA SER A 68 -0.64 2.39 -10.52
C SER A 68 -1.89 3.27 -10.69
N LEU A 69 -3.08 2.68 -10.51
CA LEU A 69 -4.35 3.42 -10.50
C LEU A 69 -4.39 4.50 -9.41
N GLU A 70 -3.60 4.32 -8.37
CA GLU A 70 -3.54 5.21 -7.21
C GLU A 70 -2.45 6.27 -7.34
N ILE A 71 -1.91 6.50 -8.55
CA ILE A 71 -0.90 7.54 -8.83
C ILE A 71 -1.30 8.93 -8.32
N GLY A 72 -2.61 9.22 -8.22
CA GLY A 72 -3.11 10.50 -7.72
C GLY A 72 -2.63 10.82 -6.31
N MET A 73 -2.64 9.86 -5.39
CA MET A 73 -2.14 10.09 -4.02
C MET A 73 -0.63 10.35 -3.98
N HIS A 74 0.15 9.71 -4.88
CA HIS A 74 1.58 9.95 -4.98
C HIS A 74 1.91 11.34 -5.52
N LYS A 75 1.17 11.79 -6.52
CA LYS A 75 1.32 13.13 -7.10
C LYS A 75 0.95 14.23 -6.11
N ASN A 76 -0.13 14.04 -5.36
CA ASN A 76 -0.66 15.04 -4.43
C ASN A 76 0.07 15.07 -3.08
N SER A 77 0.86 14.06 -2.74
CA SER A 77 1.77 14.13 -1.61
C SER A 77 2.81 15.23 -1.82
N LYS A 78 3.12 15.98 -0.78
CA LYS A 78 4.26 16.91 -0.79
C LYS A 78 5.60 16.23 -0.57
N PHE A 79 5.60 15.03 -0.02
CA PHE A 79 6.80 14.28 0.34
C PHE A 79 7.46 13.60 -0.86
N LYS A 80 8.76 13.38 -0.72
CA LYS A 80 9.60 12.74 -1.73
C LYS A 80 9.28 11.27 -1.93
N TYR A 81 9.24 10.52 -0.84
CA TYR A 81 8.91 9.09 -0.82
C TYR A 81 7.47 8.89 -0.38
N VAL A 82 6.73 8.04 -1.09
CA VAL A 82 5.36 7.64 -0.73
C VAL A 82 5.24 6.13 -0.93
N LEU A 83 4.95 5.41 0.15
CA LEU A 83 4.79 3.96 0.15
C LEU A 83 3.39 3.62 0.65
N HIS A 84 2.59 3.05 -0.22
CA HIS A 84 1.29 2.48 0.10
C HIS A 84 1.37 0.96 0.04
N TYR A 85 0.95 0.30 1.12
CA TYR A 85 0.95 -1.15 1.20
C TYR A 85 -0.15 -1.68 2.13
N HIS A 86 -0.40 -2.99 2.10
CA HIS A 86 -1.53 -3.63 2.77
C HIS A 86 -1.07 -4.58 3.88
N PRO A 87 -0.46 -4.07 4.98
CA PRO A 87 0.05 -4.93 6.03
C PRO A 87 -1.12 -5.58 6.77
N ILE A 88 -1.33 -6.85 6.50
CA ILE A 88 -2.48 -7.63 6.95
C ILE A 88 -2.64 -7.71 8.46
N TYR A 89 -1.56 -7.51 9.19
CA TYR A 89 -1.55 -7.45 10.65
C TYR A 89 -1.93 -6.05 11.19
N ILE A 90 -1.87 -5.01 10.36
CA ILE A 90 -2.26 -3.64 10.70
C ILE A 90 -3.72 -3.38 10.30
N ILE A 91 -4.20 -3.93 9.20
CA ILE A 91 -5.58 -3.70 8.73
C ILE A 91 -6.62 -4.02 9.80
N PRO A 92 -6.54 -5.13 10.56
CA PRO A 92 -7.47 -5.37 11.68
C PRO A 92 -7.37 -4.32 12.79
N ILE A 93 -6.18 -3.75 13.03
CA ILE A 93 -5.96 -2.69 14.01
C ILE A 93 -6.63 -1.39 13.56
N ILE A 94 -6.50 -1.06 12.28
CA ILE A 94 -7.11 0.15 11.69
C ILE A 94 -8.64 0.05 11.71
N SER A 95 -9.17 -1.14 11.45
CA SER A 95 -10.62 -1.41 11.45
C SER A 95 -11.21 -1.49 12.86
N GLY A 96 -10.36 -1.56 13.89
CA GLY A 96 -10.73 -1.62 15.29
C GLY A 96 -10.23 -0.42 16.12
N ALA A 97 -10.30 -0.55 17.46
CA ALA A 97 -10.01 0.53 18.42
C ALA A 97 -8.53 0.63 18.87
N LEU A 98 -7.59 -0.05 18.21
CA LEU A 98 -6.20 -0.16 18.70
C LEU A 98 -5.24 0.89 18.12
N LEU A 99 -5.77 1.97 17.55
CA LEU A 99 -4.97 3.03 16.90
C LEU A 99 -4.08 3.83 17.85
N ASP A 100 -4.40 3.86 19.14
CA ASP A 100 -3.62 4.58 20.17
C ASP A 100 -2.14 4.15 20.23
N ARG A 101 -1.84 2.94 19.79
CA ARG A 101 -0.48 2.40 19.73
C ARG A 101 0.44 3.17 18.78
N PHE A 102 -0.13 3.89 17.82
CA PHE A 102 0.60 4.68 16.83
C PHE A 102 0.51 6.19 17.08
N SER A 103 -0.02 6.61 18.25
CA SER A 103 -0.21 8.02 18.61
C SER A 103 1.06 8.88 18.48
N LYS A 104 2.26 8.27 18.67
CA LYS A 104 3.55 8.95 18.49
C LYS A 104 3.76 9.54 17.10
N TYR A 105 3.09 9.01 16.07
CA TYR A 105 3.17 9.51 14.71
C TYR A 105 2.04 10.47 14.36
N ASN A 106 1.10 10.73 15.30
CA ASN A 106 -0.11 11.52 15.02
C ASN A 106 -0.74 11.13 13.66
N PRO A 107 -1.14 9.86 13.50
CA PRO A 107 -1.54 9.35 12.19
C PRO A 107 -2.85 10.00 11.72
N LYS A 108 -2.96 10.25 10.41
CA LYS A 108 -4.22 10.56 9.77
C LYS A 108 -5.01 9.26 9.57
N ILE A 109 -6.29 9.26 9.93
CA ILE A 109 -7.20 8.16 9.66
C ILE A 109 -8.13 8.60 8.54
N VAL A 110 -8.22 7.79 7.49
CA VAL A 110 -9.09 8.01 6.34
C VAL A 110 -10.13 6.90 6.34
N GLU A 111 -11.41 7.30 6.36
CA GLU A 111 -12.53 6.36 6.19
C GLU A 111 -12.42 5.65 4.84
N TYR A 112 -13.03 4.46 4.72
CA TYR A 112 -12.93 3.69 3.49
C TYR A 112 -13.32 4.52 2.27
N ARG A 113 -12.44 4.47 1.26
CA ARG A 113 -12.65 5.04 -0.07
C ARG A 113 -12.30 4.00 -1.12
N THR A 114 -12.95 4.06 -2.25
CA THR A 114 -12.66 3.16 -3.37
C THR A 114 -11.21 3.36 -3.85
N PRO A 115 -10.42 2.28 -4.01
CA PRO A 115 -9.08 2.37 -4.58
C PRO A 115 -9.05 3.11 -5.93
N GLY A 116 -8.02 3.92 -6.13
CA GLY A 116 -7.86 4.73 -7.33
C GLY A 116 -8.08 6.22 -7.11
N ALA A 117 -8.89 6.87 -7.96
CA ALA A 117 -9.06 8.32 -7.95
C ALA A 117 -9.62 8.88 -6.62
N ASP A 118 -10.47 8.12 -5.93
CA ASP A 118 -11.08 8.55 -4.66
C ASP A 118 -10.05 8.70 -3.53
N LEU A 119 -8.87 8.12 -3.65
CA LEU A 119 -7.78 8.22 -2.69
C LEU A 119 -6.80 9.37 -2.99
N SER A 120 -6.98 10.07 -4.10
CA SER A 120 -5.98 11.03 -4.60
C SER A 120 -5.61 12.16 -3.64
N ASP A 121 -6.51 12.57 -2.75
CA ASP A 121 -6.29 13.65 -1.77
C ASP A 121 -5.94 13.15 -0.36
N CYS A 122 -5.89 11.84 -0.14
CA CYS A 122 -5.64 11.28 1.20
C CYS A 122 -4.25 11.65 1.74
N THR A 123 -3.27 11.84 0.88
CA THR A 123 -1.88 12.18 1.20
C THR A 123 -1.63 13.69 1.40
N VAL A 124 -2.64 14.51 1.14
CA VAL A 124 -2.52 15.97 1.34
C VAL A 124 -2.38 16.29 2.82
N GLY A 125 -1.36 17.09 3.17
CA GLY A 125 -1.06 17.52 4.54
C GLY A 125 0.32 17.06 5.02
N ASP A 126 0.53 17.12 6.34
CA ASP A 126 1.83 16.90 6.98
C ASP A 126 1.97 15.51 7.65
N ASN A 127 0.93 14.70 7.59
CA ASN A 127 0.94 13.39 8.23
C ASN A 127 1.87 12.42 7.48
N LYS A 128 2.85 11.86 8.18
CA LYS A 128 3.80 10.89 7.62
C LYS A 128 3.28 9.46 7.65
N LEU A 129 2.31 9.18 8.51
CA LEU A 129 1.60 7.92 8.60
C LEU A 129 0.10 8.16 8.38
N ILE A 130 -0.49 7.42 7.46
CA ILE A 130 -1.91 7.51 7.13
C ILE A 130 -2.48 6.10 7.14
N PHE A 131 -3.54 5.90 7.89
CA PHE A 131 -4.30 4.68 7.91
C PHE A 131 -5.54 4.80 7.02
N LEU A 132 -5.66 3.87 6.09
CA LEU A 132 -6.83 3.73 5.21
C LEU A 132 -7.69 2.58 5.75
N ARG A 133 -8.86 2.88 6.32
CA ARG A 133 -9.77 1.86 6.88
C ARG A 133 -10.13 0.82 5.83
N ASN A 134 -10.09 -0.45 6.21
CA ASN A 134 -10.38 -1.61 5.34
C ASN A 134 -9.55 -1.67 4.05
N HIS A 135 -8.36 -1.01 4.01
CA HIS A 135 -7.54 -0.98 2.82
C HIS A 135 -6.06 -1.23 3.16
N GLY A 136 -5.41 -0.30 3.83
CA GLY A 136 -3.99 -0.41 4.13
C GLY A 136 -3.41 0.82 4.80
N VAL A 137 -2.13 1.04 4.59
CA VAL A 137 -1.40 2.18 5.15
C VAL A 137 -0.64 2.95 4.07
N ILE A 138 -0.38 4.24 4.36
CA ILE A 138 0.57 5.04 3.59
C ILE A 138 1.63 5.55 4.56
N VAL A 139 2.88 5.36 4.20
CA VAL A 139 4.05 5.98 4.83
C VAL A 139 4.65 6.96 3.84
N GLN A 140 4.87 8.20 4.28
CA GLN A 140 5.42 9.23 3.40
C GLN A 140 6.40 10.15 4.15
N SER A 141 7.53 10.47 3.52
CA SER A 141 8.55 11.38 4.06
C SER A 141 9.48 11.88 2.95
N ASP A 142 10.24 12.94 3.26
CA ASP A 142 11.36 13.38 2.43
C ASP A 142 12.63 12.55 2.68
N SER A 143 12.64 11.73 3.74
CA SER A 143 13.75 10.86 4.13
C SER A 143 13.37 9.39 4.01
N ALA A 144 14.18 8.63 3.26
CA ALA A 144 14.06 7.18 3.14
C ALA A 144 14.24 6.48 4.50
N SER A 145 15.20 6.95 5.33
CA SER A 145 15.43 6.40 6.67
C SER A 145 14.22 6.57 7.58
N GLU A 146 13.54 7.71 7.53
CA GLU A 146 12.33 7.94 8.33
C GLU A 146 11.17 7.04 7.85
N CYS A 147 11.01 6.85 6.55
CA CYS A 147 10.06 5.85 6.04
C CYS A 147 10.38 4.46 6.58
N SER A 148 11.65 4.09 6.58
CA SER A 148 12.13 2.81 7.10
C SER A 148 11.80 2.63 8.59
N GLU A 149 12.02 3.64 9.42
CA GLU A 149 11.70 3.61 10.87
C GLU A 149 10.20 3.40 11.10
N ILE A 150 9.34 4.11 10.39
CA ILE A 150 7.88 3.95 10.51
C ILE A 150 7.45 2.54 10.10
N ILE A 151 8.03 2.00 9.01
CA ILE A 151 7.76 0.64 8.55
C ILE A 151 8.19 -0.39 9.60
N ASP A 152 9.37 -0.23 10.20
CA ASP A 152 9.88 -1.14 11.23
C ASP A 152 8.98 -1.14 12.48
N ASP A 153 8.50 0.02 12.91
CA ASP A 153 7.56 0.12 14.02
C ASP A 153 6.19 -0.54 13.70
N LEU A 154 5.69 -0.38 12.48
CA LEU A 154 4.49 -1.10 12.04
C LEU A 154 4.74 -2.61 12.03
N ALA A 155 5.93 -3.04 11.63
CA ALA A 155 6.31 -4.45 11.56
C ALA A 155 6.45 -5.13 12.93
N GLU A 156 6.56 -4.39 14.03
CA GLU A 156 6.52 -4.97 15.39
C GLU A 156 5.23 -5.74 15.68
N TYR A 157 4.14 -5.35 15.01
CA TYR A 157 2.84 -6.03 15.10
C TYR A 157 2.73 -7.25 14.18
N LYS A 158 3.77 -7.54 13.42
CA LYS A 158 3.81 -8.66 12.49
C LYS A 158 3.70 -9.97 13.26
N PRO A 159 2.67 -10.77 13.02
CA PRO A 159 2.53 -12.02 13.71
C PRO A 159 3.62 -13.00 13.27
N LYS A 160 4.08 -13.83 14.18
CA LYS A 160 5.05 -14.90 13.91
C LYS A 160 4.42 -16.10 13.16
N ILE A 161 3.49 -15.85 12.25
CA ILE A 161 2.74 -16.88 11.51
C ILE A 161 2.85 -16.59 10.01
N LYS A 162 2.72 -17.61 9.17
CA LYS A 162 3.14 -17.55 7.76
C LYS A 162 2.06 -17.20 6.70
N TYR A 163 0.78 -16.85 7.00
CA TYR A 163 -0.24 -16.68 5.94
C TYR A 163 -1.34 -15.65 6.29
N PHE A 164 -1.76 -14.74 5.34
CA PHE A 164 -2.57 -13.56 5.64
C PHE A 164 -3.21 -12.73 4.50
N TYR A 165 -3.98 -11.64 4.74
CA TYR A 165 -4.95 -11.06 3.85
C TYR A 165 -5.42 -9.60 4.04
N CYS A 166 -5.94 -8.93 2.98
CA CYS A 166 -6.49 -7.57 2.94
C CYS A 166 -8.01 -7.59 2.62
N PRO A 167 -8.90 -6.88 3.35
CA PRO A 167 -10.35 -6.95 3.16
C PRO A 167 -10.88 -6.47 1.81
N ASP A 168 -10.29 -5.47 1.18
CA ASP A 168 -10.74 -5.02 -0.14
C ASP A 168 -10.37 -5.98 -1.26
N ASP A 169 -9.32 -6.77 -1.08
CA ASP A 169 -8.95 -7.85 -1.98
C ASP A 169 -9.94 -9.02 -1.92
N PHE A 170 -10.89 -9.02 -0.96
CA PHE A 170 -11.89 -10.08 -0.81
C PHE A 170 -12.83 -10.22 -2.00
N VAL A 171 -13.08 -9.16 -2.70
CA VAL A 171 -13.87 -9.16 -3.93
C VAL A 171 -13.12 -9.82 -5.10
N MET A 172 -11.80 -10.07 -4.94
CA MET A 172 -10.86 -10.50 -5.98
C MET A 172 -10.37 -11.94 -5.75
N GLN A 173 -11.28 -12.87 -5.61
CA GLN A 173 -11.09 -14.21 -5.04
C GLN A 173 -10.23 -15.22 -5.83
N ASP A 174 -9.58 -14.83 -6.90
CA ASP A 174 -8.81 -15.77 -7.74
C ASP A 174 -7.37 -16.04 -7.25
N ASN A 175 -6.96 -15.39 -6.15
CA ASN A 175 -5.61 -15.57 -5.62
C ASN A 175 -5.64 -16.34 -4.30
N PRO A 176 -5.03 -17.56 -4.23
CA PRO A 176 -5.02 -18.37 -3.00
C PRO A 176 -4.38 -17.66 -1.78
N GLU A 177 -3.38 -16.81 -1.99
CA GLU A 177 -2.77 -16.02 -0.92
C GLU A 177 -3.80 -15.04 -0.33
N GLN A 178 -4.61 -14.45 -1.19
CA GLN A 178 -5.67 -13.55 -0.79
C GLN A 178 -6.78 -14.27 0.00
N ILE A 179 -7.20 -15.45 -0.43
CA ILE A 179 -8.20 -16.26 0.29
C ILE A 179 -7.71 -16.62 1.70
N LEU A 180 -6.47 -17.09 1.81
CA LEU A 180 -5.90 -17.46 3.11
C LEU A 180 -5.83 -16.29 4.08
N ALA A 181 -5.47 -15.14 3.58
CA ALA A 181 -5.33 -13.98 4.40
C ALA A 181 -6.67 -13.45 4.92
N ASN A 182 -7.78 -13.40 4.14
CA ASN A 182 -9.12 -13.06 4.66
C ASN A 182 -9.53 -13.98 5.81
N ALA A 183 -9.25 -15.26 5.67
CA ALA A 183 -9.52 -16.20 6.74
C ALA A 183 -8.76 -15.81 8.02
N TYR A 184 -7.50 -15.41 7.89
CA TYR A 184 -6.69 -15.00 9.03
C TYR A 184 -7.17 -13.69 9.66
N ILE A 185 -7.43 -12.63 8.87
CA ILE A 185 -7.95 -11.37 9.40
C ILE A 185 -9.26 -11.60 10.17
N SER A 186 -10.15 -12.41 9.59
CA SER A 186 -11.41 -12.77 10.24
C SER A 186 -11.19 -13.51 11.56
N LEU A 187 -10.25 -14.45 11.61
CA LEU A 187 -9.87 -15.18 12.81
C LEU A 187 -9.21 -14.25 13.85
N PHE A 188 -8.31 -13.37 13.42
CA PHE A 188 -7.65 -12.42 14.31
C PHE A 188 -8.65 -11.46 14.95
N ILE A 189 -9.56 -10.87 14.17
CA ILE A 189 -10.59 -9.97 14.67
C ILE A 189 -11.49 -10.68 15.68
N LYS A 190 -11.95 -11.88 15.35
CA LYS A 190 -12.78 -12.69 16.27
C LYS A 190 -12.05 -13.06 17.55
N SER A 191 -10.79 -13.49 17.45
CA SER A 191 -10.00 -13.90 18.62
C SER A 191 -9.59 -12.71 19.51
N SER A 192 -9.56 -11.52 18.97
CA SER A 192 -9.19 -10.30 19.69
C SER A 192 -10.39 -9.53 20.26
N ASN A 193 -11.61 -10.07 20.14
CA ASN A 193 -12.87 -9.38 20.50
C ASN A 193 -12.99 -7.99 19.86
N LEU A 194 -12.42 -7.80 18.68
CA LEU A 194 -12.56 -6.57 17.91
C LEU A 194 -13.87 -6.60 17.12
N GLU A 195 -14.48 -5.46 16.99
CA GLU A 195 -15.64 -5.30 16.14
C GLU A 195 -15.22 -5.37 14.67
N LEU A 196 -15.91 -6.20 13.88
CA LEU A 196 -15.61 -6.39 12.47
C LEU A 196 -16.21 -5.22 11.66
N ASP A 197 -15.37 -4.35 11.14
CA ASP A 197 -15.78 -3.33 10.18
C ASP A 197 -15.70 -3.92 8.76
N THR A 198 -16.86 -4.10 8.13
CA THR A 198 -16.98 -4.73 6.80
C THR A 198 -17.43 -3.74 5.75
N LEU A 199 -16.96 -3.94 4.51
CA LEU A 199 -17.47 -3.18 3.38
C LEU A 199 -18.92 -3.56 3.08
N GLY A 200 -19.75 -2.55 2.80
CA GLY A 200 -21.12 -2.77 2.31
C GLY A 200 -21.11 -3.22 0.84
N THR A 201 -22.24 -3.78 0.39
CA THR A 201 -22.40 -4.28 -0.98
C THR A 201 -22.10 -3.23 -2.05
N GLU A 202 -22.48 -1.96 -1.81
CA GLU A 202 -22.20 -0.88 -2.75
C GLU A 202 -20.69 -0.63 -2.92
N GLN A 203 -19.96 -0.63 -1.82
CA GLN A 203 -18.51 -0.46 -1.82
C GLN A 203 -17.81 -1.63 -2.53
N CYS A 204 -18.24 -2.87 -2.26
CA CYS A 204 -17.74 -4.05 -2.97
C CYS A 204 -17.99 -3.96 -4.48
N ASN A 205 -19.17 -3.49 -4.90
CA ASN A 205 -19.47 -3.34 -6.32
C ASN A 205 -18.61 -2.27 -7.00
N LYS A 206 -18.22 -1.20 -6.29
CA LYS A 206 -17.30 -0.18 -6.83
C LYS A 206 -15.90 -0.71 -7.08
N LEU A 207 -15.47 -1.76 -6.41
CA LEU A 207 -14.18 -2.43 -6.68
C LEU A 207 -14.13 -3.16 -8.03
N LEU A 208 -15.30 -3.47 -8.62
CA LEU A 208 -15.40 -4.13 -9.93
C LEU A 208 -15.37 -3.12 -11.09
N THR A 209 -14.55 -2.09 -11.01
CA THR A 209 -14.38 -1.12 -12.10
C THR A 209 -13.67 -1.75 -13.32
N PRO A 210 -13.84 -1.18 -14.54
CA PRO A 210 -13.11 -1.65 -15.72
C PRO A 210 -11.60 -1.66 -15.55
N ASP A 211 -11.05 -0.69 -14.82
CA ASP A 211 -9.62 -0.61 -14.51
C ASP A 211 -9.17 -1.73 -13.57
N GLU A 212 -9.97 -2.09 -12.60
CA GLU A 212 -9.70 -3.19 -11.70
C GLU A 212 -9.81 -4.54 -12.42
N VAL A 213 -10.82 -4.72 -13.26
CA VAL A 213 -10.95 -5.89 -14.14
C VAL A 213 -9.75 -6.01 -15.07
N TYR A 214 -9.25 -4.90 -15.61
CA TYR A 214 -8.03 -4.89 -16.42
C TYR A 214 -6.81 -5.34 -15.59
N ARG A 215 -6.63 -4.83 -14.39
CA ARG A 215 -5.57 -5.22 -13.46
C ARG A 215 -5.61 -6.72 -13.16
N GLN A 216 -6.79 -7.28 -12.93
CA GLN A 216 -6.99 -8.72 -12.70
C GLN A 216 -6.65 -9.56 -13.95
N ASN A 217 -7.02 -9.11 -15.13
CA ASN A 217 -6.74 -9.81 -16.37
C ASN A 217 -5.24 -9.86 -16.70
N LEU A 218 -4.47 -8.82 -16.35
CA LEU A 218 -3.00 -8.85 -16.46
C LEU A 218 -2.35 -9.96 -15.60
N LYS A 219 -3.03 -10.38 -14.53
CA LYS A 219 -2.56 -11.47 -13.66
C LYS A 219 -2.77 -12.85 -14.27
N ARG A 220 -3.80 -13.01 -15.12
CA ARG A 220 -4.17 -14.30 -15.74
C ARG A 220 -3.34 -14.66 -16.97
N THR A 221 -2.62 -13.73 -17.53
CA THR A 221 -1.83 -13.91 -18.77
C THR A 221 -0.35 -14.22 -18.50
N LYS A 222 0.02 -14.46 -17.25
CA LYS A 222 1.35 -14.92 -16.82
C LYS A 222 1.22 -16.27 -16.10
#